data_2509b53384d67a2525c18963cb3018f3
#
_entry.id   2509b53384d67a2525c18963cb3018f3
#
_cell.length_a   1.000
_cell.length_b   1.000
_cell.length_c   1.000
_cell.angle_alpha   90.00
_cell.angle_beta   90.00
_cell.angle_gamma   90.00
#
_symmetry.space_group_name_H-M   'P 1'
#
loop_
_entity.id
_entity.type
_entity.pdbx_description
1 polymer ?
#
loop_
_entity_poly.entity_id
_entity_poly.type
_entity_poly.pdbx_seq_one_letter_code
_entity_poly.pdbx_strand_id
1 'polypeptide(L)'
;MEKLCRIRELQRAVNRFEAALERSYGICLNEGMALCSLSNAERMCPGRLGELLGLTPSNTSKVLRSVEGKGYVNRELGTNDKRQMYFSLTEKGRVLLGSINCEEIETPELLKTLFGE
;
A
#
# COMPACT_ATOMS: atom_id res chain seq x y z
N MET A 1 -28.76 8.66 8.97
CA MET A 1 -28.66 7.19 9.17
C MET A 1 -28.15 6.48 7.93
N GLU A 2 -28.73 6.78 6.79
CA GLU A 2 -28.30 6.20 5.53
C GLU A 2 -26.80 6.33 5.28
N LYS A 3 -26.26 7.53 5.46
CA LYS A 3 -24.84 7.81 5.21
C LYS A 3 -23.92 7.00 6.14
N LEU A 4 -24.26 6.96 7.42
CA LEU A 4 -23.43 6.26 8.40
C LEU A 4 -23.47 4.75 8.19
N CYS A 5 -24.65 4.21 7.83
CA CYS A 5 -24.78 2.80 7.53
C CYS A 5 -24.00 2.42 6.27
N ARG A 6 -23.98 3.29 5.26
CA ARG A 6 -23.22 3.08 4.03
C ARG A 6 -21.71 3.09 4.29
N ILE A 7 -21.25 4.01 5.13
CA ILE A 7 -19.84 4.05 5.51
C ILE A 7 -19.43 2.77 6.23
N ARG A 8 -20.30 2.28 7.13
CA ARG A 8 -20.02 1.02 7.82
C ARG A 8 -19.92 -0.16 6.84
N GLU A 9 -20.81 -0.21 5.85
CA GLU A 9 -20.77 -1.25 4.82
C GLU A 9 -19.48 -1.16 4.01
N LEU A 10 -19.07 0.06 3.66
CA LEU A 10 -17.82 0.27 2.93
C LEU A 10 -16.62 -0.19 3.74
N GLN A 11 -16.58 0.15 5.03
CA GLN A 11 -15.48 -0.29 5.90
C GLN A 11 -15.39 -1.80 5.98
N ARG A 12 -16.55 -2.48 6.08
CA ARG A 12 -16.58 -3.95 6.07
C ARG A 12 -16.05 -4.51 4.78
N ALA A 13 -16.43 -3.90 3.65
CA ALA A 13 -15.96 -4.34 2.33
C ALA A 13 -14.45 -4.19 2.22
N VAL A 14 -13.92 -3.05 2.68
CA VAL A 14 -12.47 -2.80 2.68
C VAL A 14 -11.75 -3.82 3.56
N ASN A 15 -12.29 -4.10 4.75
CA ASN A 15 -11.66 -5.08 5.65
C ASN A 15 -11.63 -6.49 5.06
N ARG A 16 -12.70 -6.87 4.34
CA ARG A 16 -12.73 -8.19 3.68
C ARG A 16 -11.72 -8.27 2.54
N PHE A 17 -11.58 -7.18 1.79
CA PHE A 17 -10.57 -7.11 0.74
C PHE A 17 -9.16 -7.25 1.34
N GLU A 18 -8.90 -6.53 2.43
CA GLU A 18 -7.62 -6.61 3.13
C GLU A 18 -7.32 -8.03 3.62
N ALA A 19 -8.32 -8.72 4.18
CA ALA A 19 -8.15 -10.09 4.63
C ALA A 19 -7.77 -11.01 3.46
N ALA A 20 -8.40 -10.82 2.31
CA ALA A 20 -8.07 -11.60 1.12
C ALA A 20 -6.66 -11.29 0.61
N LEU A 21 -6.27 -10.02 0.66
CA LEU A 21 -4.93 -9.59 0.28
C LEU A 21 -3.87 -10.22 1.17
N GLU A 22 -4.09 -10.25 2.47
CA GLU A 22 -3.17 -10.86 3.42
C GLU A 22 -3.05 -12.37 3.19
N ARG A 23 -4.19 -13.06 2.96
CA ARG A 23 -4.15 -14.49 2.69
C ARG A 23 -3.39 -14.84 1.43
N SER A 24 -3.57 -14.04 0.37
CA SER A 24 -2.99 -14.34 -0.92
C SER A 24 -1.54 -13.87 -1.07
N TYR A 25 -1.19 -12.75 -0.45
CA TYR A 25 0.10 -12.09 -0.70
C TYR A 25 0.90 -11.77 0.56
N GLY A 26 0.32 -11.95 1.74
CA GLY A 26 1.04 -11.72 2.99
C GLY A 26 1.32 -10.26 3.29
N ILE A 27 0.53 -9.34 2.74
CA ILE A 27 0.65 -7.91 3.01
C ILE A 27 -0.70 -7.34 3.44
N CYS A 28 -0.64 -6.27 4.23
CA CYS A 28 -1.84 -5.53 4.60
C CYS A 28 -2.13 -4.44 3.56
N LEU A 29 -3.29 -3.81 3.69
CA LEU A 29 -3.71 -2.79 2.73
C LEU A 29 -2.75 -1.60 2.69
N ASN A 30 -2.30 -1.12 3.86
CA ASN A 30 -1.33 0.00 3.90
C ASN A 30 -0.03 -0.37 3.20
N GLU A 31 0.43 -1.59 3.35
CA GLU A 31 1.61 -2.06 2.64
C GLU A 31 1.38 -2.07 1.13
N GLY A 32 0.26 -2.59 0.69
CA GLY A 32 -0.09 -2.60 -0.74
C GLY A 32 -0.18 -1.21 -1.33
N MET A 33 -0.83 -0.28 -0.60
CA MET A 33 -0.95 1.10 -1.06
C MET A 33 0.40 1.81 -1.10
N ALA A 34 1.29 1.51 -0.15
CA ALA A 34 2.64 2.06 -0.15
C ALA A 34 3.42 1.59 -1.38
N LEU A 35 3.36 0.30 -1.69
CA LEU A 35 4.03 -0.23 -2.88
C LEU A 35 3.46 0.37 -4.16
N CYS A 36 2.16 0.52 -4.24
CA CYS A 36 1.50 1.13 -5.37
C CYS A 36 1.97 2.58 -5.57
N SER A 37 2.06 3.34 -4.47
CA SER A 37 2.54 4.73 -4.53
C SER A 37 3.98 4.80 -5.00
N LEU A 38 4.83 3.91 -4.51
CA LEU A 38 6.24 3.85 -4.92
C LEU A 38 6.41 3.43 -6.38
N SER A 39 5.48 2.65 -6.91
CA SER A 39 5.56 2.23 -8.31
C SER A 39 5.36 3.39 -9.28
N ASN A 40 4.74 4.47 -8.83
CA ASN A 40 4.48 5.65 -9.65
C ASN A 40 5.56 6.73 -9.50
N ALA A 41 6.65 6.42 -8.79
CA ALA A 41 7.74 7.34 -8.57
C ALA A 41 9.05 6.57 -8.60
N GLU A 42 10.15 7.24 -8.97
CA GLU A 42 11.46 6.62 -8.94
C GLU A 42 11.85 6.29 -7.49
N ARG A 43 11.60 7.23 -6.59
CA ARG A 43 11.83 7.07 -5.16
C ARG A 43 10.98 8.09 -4.42
N MET A 44 10.78 7.89 -3.12
CA MET A 44 9.94 8.78 -2.33
C MET A 44 10.44 8.81 -0.89
N CYS A 45 10.41 10.00 -0.28
CA CYS A 45 10.73 10.11 1.14
C CYS A 45 9.52 9.71 1.99
N PRO A 46 9.75 9.28 3.25
CA PRO A 46 8.66 8.86 4.14
C PRO A 46 7.59 9.92 4.35
N GLY A 47 7.98 11.18 4.46
CA GLY A 47 7.02 12.27 4.65
C GLY A 47 6.02 12.38 3.53
N ARG A 48 6.48 12.27 2.28
CA ARG A 48 5.60 12.32 1.11
C ARG A 48 4.67 11.11 1.07
N LEU A 49 5.21 9.93 1.36
CA LEU A 49 4.41 8.72 1.38
C LEU A 49 3.32 8.79 2.44
N GLY A 50 3.67 9.28 3.63
CA GLY A 50 2.69 9.44 4.71
C GLY A 50 1.57 10.40 4.32
N GLU A 51 1.88 11.50 3.64
CA GLU A 51 0.88 12.42 3.14
C GLU A 51 -0.07 11.75 2.15
N LEU A 52 0.49 10.99 1.20
CA LEU A 52 -0.33 10.31 0.20
C LEU A 52 -1.25 9.27 0.81
N LEU A 53 -0.79 8.55 1.81
CA LEU A 53 -1.56 7.49 2.45
C LEU A 53 -2.44 7.98 3.59
N GLY A 54 -2.26 9.23 4.02
CA GLY A 54 -2.97 9.77 5.18
C GLY A 54 -2.55 9.13 6.49
N LEU A 55 -1.29 8.74 6.60
CA LEU A 55 -0.74 8.09 7.79
C LEU A 55 0.13 9.05 8.59
N THR A 56 0.19 8.82 9.91
CA THR A 56 1.13 9.53 10.78
C THR A 56 2.56 9.11 10.43
N PRO A 57 3.57 9.93 10.78
CA PRO A 57 4.97 9.54 10.58
C PRO A 57 5.31 8.20 11.24
N SER A 58 4.79 7.95 12.43
CA SER A 58 5.02 6.68 13.14
C SER A 58 4.46 5.50 12.37
N ASN A 59 3.22 5.60 11.89
CA ASN A 59 2.60 4.52 11.13
C ASN A 59 3.27 4.33 9.78
N THR A 60 3.68 5.42 9.12
CA THR A 60 4.42 5.35 7.85
C THR A 60 5.73 4.59 8.04
N SER A 61 6.46 4.89 9.11
CA SER A 61 7.72 4.19 9.43
C SER A 61 7.50 2.70 9.66
N LYS A 62 6.42 2.33 10.34
CA LYS A 62 6.10 0.91 10.56
C LYS A 62 5.82 0.18 9.25
N VAL A 63 5.06 0.81 8.36
CA VAL A 63 4.73 0.22 7.05
C VAL A 63 6.00 0.05 6.23
N LEU A 64 6.84 1.08 6.16
CA LEU A 64 8.08 1.03 5.39
C LEU A 64 9.06 -0.02 5.94
N ARG A 65 9.16 -0.13 7.26
CA ARG A 65 10.01 -1.15 7.88
C ARG A 65 9.53 -2.54 7.52
N SER A 66 8.22 -2.75 7.52
CA SER A 66 7.63 -4.05 7.18
C SER A 66 7.90 -4.43 5.73
N VAL A 67 7.64 -3.54 4.78
CA VAL A 67 7.87 -3.86 3.36
C VAL A 67 9.36 -3.95 3.02
N GLU A 68 10.20 -3.21 3.73
CA GLU A 68 11.65 -3.35 3.59
C GLU A 68 12.11 -4.72 4.07
N GLY A 69 11.62 -5.16 5.22
CA GLY A 69 11.94 -6.47 5.77
C GLY A 69 11.48 -7.62 4.88
N LYS A 70 10.42 -7.42 4.12
CA LYS A 70 9.92 -8.41 3.17
C LYS A 70 10.64 -8.37 1.83
N GLY A 71 11.53 -7.39 1.63
CA GLY A 71 12.31 -7.28 0.41
C GLY A 71 11.62 -6.56 -0.73
N TYR A 72 10.53 -5.84 -0.46
CA TYR A 72 9.75 -5.17 -1.50
C TYR A 72 10.23 -3.75 -1.79
N VAL A 73 10.96 -3.14 -0.87
CA VAL A 73 11.51 -1.80 -1.06
C VAL A 73 12.96 -1.76 -0.60
N ASN A 74 13.71 -0.83 -1.20
CA ASN A 74 15.08 -0.50 -0.81
C ASN A 74 15.10 0.87 -0.16
N ARG A 75 15.96 1.02 0.82
CA ARG A 75 16.26 2.27 1.49
C ARG A 75 17.52 2.87 0.88
N GLU A 76 17.49 4.17 0.59
CA GLU A 76 18.69 4.84 0.08
C GLU A 76 18.80 6.24 0.66
N LEU A 77 20.05 6.72 0.82
CA LEU A 77 20.31 8.07 1.31
C LEU A 77 20.31 9.05 0.13
N GLY A 78 19.92 10.30 0.42
CA GLY A 78 19.94 11.34 -0.60
C GLY A 78 21.36 11.66 -1.03
N THR A 79 21.54 12.03 -2.30
CA THR A 79 22.85 12.36 -2.84
C THR A 79 23.32 13.75 -2.39
N ASN A 80 22.39 14.71 -2.30
CA ASN A 80 22.71 16.09 -1.91
C ASN A 80 22.66 16.31 -0.41
N ASP A 81 21.78 15.58 0.28
CA ASP A 81 21.64 15.63 1.72
C ASP A 81 21.56 14.23 2.25
N LYS A 82 22.63 13.76 2.88
CA LYS A 82 22.70 12.39 3.39
C LYS A 82 21.77 12.13 4.57
N ARG A 83 21.17 13.17 5.14
CA ARG A 83 20.17 13.03 6.19
C ARG A 83 18.80 12.70 5.59
N GLN A 84 18.60 13.00 4.30
CA GLN A 84 17.39 12.64 3.59
C GLN A 84 17.39 11.16 3.27
N MET A 85 16.27 10.51 3.55
CA MET A 85 16.10 9.09 3.29
C MET A 85 15.01 8.89 2.26
N TYR A 86 15.26 8.00 1.32
CA TYR A 86 14.30 7.68 0.28
C TYR A 86 14.07 6.18 0.22
N PHE A 87 12.93 5.82 -0.30
CA PHE A 87 12.57 4.42 -0.54
C PHE A 87 12.19 4.24 -2.00
N SER A 88 12.57 3.11 -2.56
CA SER A 88 12.24 2.76 -3.94
C SER A 88 11.78 1.32 -4.00
N LEU A 89 10.96 1.01 -5.00
CA LEU A 89 10.42 -0.33 -5.19
C LEU A 89 11.52 -1.25 -5.73
N THR A 90 11.64 -2.46 -5.17
CA THR A 90 12.54 -3.48 -5.70
C THR A 90 11.87 -4.22 -6.84
N GLU A 91 12.64 -5.02 -7.58
CA GLU A 91 12.08 -5.92 -8.59
C GLU A 91 11.07 -6.88 -7.97
N LYS A 92 11.37 -7.40 -6.78
CA LYS A 92 10.45 -8.27 -6.04
C LYS A 92 9.14 -7.54 -5.75
N GLY A 93 9.21 -6.26 -5.36
CA GLY A 93 8.04 -5.43 -5.14
C GLY A 93 7.23 -5.22 -6.41
N ARG A 94 7.89 -4.99 -7.55
CA ARG A 94 7.22 -4.83 -8.84
C ARG A 94 6.49 -6.09 -9.25
N VAL A 95 7.12 -7.24 -9.06
CA VAL A 95 6.53 -8.54 -9.37
C VAL A 95 5.29 -8.77 -8.52
N LEU A 96 5.38 -8.45 -7.22
CA LEU A 96 4.23 -8.57 -6.32
C LEU A 96 3.05 -7.71 -6.80
N LEU A 97 3.28 -6.45 -7.11
CA LEU A 97 2.23 -5.56 -7.58
C LEU A 97 1.61 -6.06 -8.89
N GLY A 98 2.44 -6.56 -9.79
CA GLY A 98 1.97 -7.15 -11.04
C GLY A 98 1.05 -8.34 -10.79
N SER A 99 1.40 -9.19 -9.84
CA SER A 99 0.57 -10.34 -9.46
C SER A 99 -0.77 -9.90 -8.90
N ILE A 100 -0.77 -8.90 -8.00
CA ILE A 100 -2.00 -8.38 -7.41
C ILE A 100 -2.93 -7.82 -8.50
N ASN A 101 -2.37 -7.12 -9.49
CA ASN A 101 -3.16 -6.50 -10.54
C ASN A 101 -3.67 -7.50 -11.58
N CYS A 102 -2.98 -8.62 -11.77
CA CYS A 102 -3.32 -9.61 -12.80
C CYS A 102 -4.15 -10.77 -12.28
N GLU A 103 -4.02 -11.11 -10.99
CA GLU A 103 -4.74 -12.25 -10.40
C GLU A 103 -6.06 -11.80 -9.80
N GLU A 104 -7.01 -12.74 -9.75
CA GLU A 104 -8.27 -12.47 -9.07
C GLU A 104 -8.08 -12.57 -7.57
N ILE A 105 -8.46 -11.51 -6.88
CA ILE A 105 -8.57 -11.49 -5.43
C ILE A 105 -10.07 -11.43 -5.12
N GLU A 106 -10.50 -12.13 -4.08
CA GLU A 106 -11.88 -12.01 -3.61
C GLU A 106 -12.21 -10.54 -3.36
N THR A 107 -13.08 -9.98 -4.19
CA THR A 107 -13.43 -8.56 -4.14
C THR A 107 -14.91 -8.39 -3.83
N PRO A 108 -15.28 -7.74 -2.72
CA PRO A 108 -16.68 -7.46 -2.44
C PRO A 108 -17.32 -6.64 -3.56
N GLU A 109 -18.59 -6.90 -3.84
CA GLU A 109 -19.34 -6.23 -4.91
C GLU A 109 -19.27 -4.71 -4.82
N LEU A 110 -19.36 -4.17 -3.61
CA LEU A 110 -19.31 -2.73 -3.39
C LEU A 110 -18.01 -2.12 -3.91
N LEU A 111 -16.88 -2.83 -3.75
CA LEU A 111 -15.59 -2.36 -4.22
C LEU A 111 -15.42 -2.57 -5.72
N LYS A 112 -16.03 -3.61 -6.29
CA LYS A 112 -15.96 -3.84 -7.73
C LYS A 112 -16.45 -2.65 -8.53
N THR A 113 -17.55 -2.05 -8.07
CA THR A 113 -18.09 -0.86 -8.71
C THR A 113 -17.07 0.28 -8.69
N LEU A 114 -16.40 0.48 -7.57
CA LEU A 114 -15.38 1.52 -7.43
C LEU A 114 -14.14 1.23 -8.28
N PHE A 115 -13.83 -0.05 -8.50
CA PHE A 115 -12.66 -0.45 -9.30
C PHE A 115 -12.93 -0.43 -10.80
N GLY A 116 -14.17 -0.16 -11.21
CA GLY A 116 -14.55 -0.15 -12.62
C GLY A 116 -14.75 -1.54 -13.22
N GLU A 117 -15.01 -2.49 -12.38
CA GLU A 117 -15.26 -3.87 -12.79
C GLU A 117 -16.74 -4.19 -12.99
#